data_45398f01ede70f78e3a2b11946c97131
#
_entry.id   45398f01ede70f78e3a2b11946c97131
#
_cell.length_a   1.000
_cell.length_b   1.000
_cell.length_c   1.000
_cell.angle_alpha   90.00
_cell.angle_beta   90.00
_cell.angle_gamma   90.00
#
_symmetry.space_group_name_H-M   'P 1'
#
loop_
_entity.id
_entity.type
_entity.pdbx_description
1 polymer ?
#
loop_
_entity_poly.entity_id
_entity_poly.type
_entity_poly.pdbx_seq_one_letter_code
_entity_poly.pdbx_strand_id
1 'polypeptide(L)'
;MLYPKNFENKISFDQIRGLIKERCVSQQGSELIDAMSFSSDFDVIVLSLTQIEEMMTLLTETGEGLPLGSLADLRPAFARTQADGTFLDVKDVVDLRLNVSTLRAVTSYLRVRDEERFPALIKMTESVELFPDIEREIDRIINKYGEVKDTASPQLAESRRAILSAQSSISKTLNAILKQAQASGIVEKDASPTIRDGRLVIPVSAMN
;
A
#
# COMPACT_ATOMS: atom_id res chain seq x y z
N MET A 1 -22.46 1.53 35.26
CA MET A 1 -21.18 0.88 35.71
C MET A 1 -21.43 -0.61 35.82
N LEU A 2 -20.70 -1.42 35.08
CA LEU A 2 -20.84 -2.89 35.17
C LEU A 2 -20.14 -3.42 36.42
N TYR A 3 -20.78 -4.36 37.11
CA TYR A 3 -20.25 -5.04 38.28
C TYR A 3 -20.28 -6.57 38.03
N PRO A 4 -19.21 -7.28 38.32
CA PRO A 4 -17.90 -6.86 38.83
C PRO A 4 -17.04 -6.15 37.74
N LYS A 5 -16.00 -5.39 38.15
CA LYS A 5 -15.13 -4.64 37.23
C LYS A 5 -14.44 -5.51 36.14
N ASN A 6 -14.25 -6.80 36.42
CA ASN A 6 -13.67 -7.79 35.50
C ASN A 6 -14.74 -8.68 34.85
N PHE A 7 -15.94 -8.13 34.61
CA PHE A 7 -17.06 -8.89 34.07
C PHE A 7 -16.72 -9.54 32.72
N GLU A 8 -16.10 -8.83 31.81
CA GLU A 8 -15.73 -9.33 30.49
C GLU A 8 -14.85 -10.60 30.57
N ASN A 9 -13.82 -10.59 31.42
CA ASN A 9 -12.96 -11.75 31.63
C ASN A 9 -13.73 -12.94 32.26
N LYS A 10 -14.69 -12.66 33.16
CA LYS A 10 -15.50 -13.69 33.80
C LYS A 10 -16.45 -14.41 32.84
N ILE A 11 -16.90 -13.73 31.80
CA ILE A 11 -17.71 -14.34 30.75
C ILE A 11 -16.89 -14.73 29.52
N SER A 12 -15.56 -14.63 29.57
CA SER A 12 -14.64 -14.94 28.48
C SER A 12 -14.85 -14.05 27.22
N PHE A 13 -15.38 -12.85 27.39
CA PHE A 13 -15.60 -11.94 26.28
C PHE A 13 -14.31 -11.41 25.67
N ASP A 14 -13.25 -11.34 26.45
CA ASP A 14 -11.89 -11.06 26.01
C ASP A 14 -11.40 -12.05 24.94
N GLN A 15 -11.76 -13.33 25.05
CA GLN A 15 -11.46 -14.35 24.04
C GLN A 15 -12.25 -14.10 22.74
N ILE A 16 -13.55 -13.76 22.85
CA ILE A 16 -14.37 -13.39 21.69
C ILE A 16 -13.80 -12.17 20.99
N ARG A 17 -13.40 -11.13 21.73
CA ARG A 17 -12.75 -9.95 21.20
C ARG A 17 -11.46 -10.30 20.45
N GLY A 18 -10.64 -11.22 20.98
CA GLY A 18 -9.44 -11.74 20.33
C GLY A 18 -9.76 -12.38 18.98
N LEU A 19 -10.75 -13.27 18.93
CA LEU A 19 -11.19 -13.92 17.68
C LEU A 19 -11.69 -12.94 16.62
N ILE A 20 -12.37 -11.86 17.02
CA ILE A 20 -12.81 -10.81 16.09
C ILE A 20 -11.60 -10.04 15.55
N LYS A 21 -10.63 -9.71 16.41
CA LYS A 21 -9.41 -9.00 16.01
C LYS A 21 -8.58 -9.77 14.99
N GLU A 22 -8.47 -11.09 15.12
CA GLU A 22 -7.79 -11.93 14.14
C GLU A 22 -8.38 -11.86 12.74
N ARG A 23 -9.63 -11.42 12.61
CA ARG A 23 -10.32 -11.23 11.33
C ARG A 23 -10.31 -9.80 10.83
N CYS A 24 -9.77 -8.85 11.59
CA CYS A 24 -9.64 -7.48 11.14
C CYS A 24 -8.57 -7.35 10.04
N VAL A 25 -8.91 -6.67 8.97
CA VAL A 25 -8.00 -6.43 7.83
C VAL A 25 -7.21 -5.12 7.96
N SER A 26 -7.45 -4.35 9.02
CA SER A 26 -6.77 -3.07 9.26
C SER A 26 -6.43 -2.87 10.75
N GLN A 27 -5.41 -2.08 11.02
CA GLN A 27 -5.03 -1.67 12.36
C GLN A 27 -6.16 -0.89 13.05
N GLN A 28 -6.81 0.02 12.32
CA GLN A 28 -7.94 0.80 12.82
C GLN A 28 -9.13 -0.08 13.22
N GLY A 29 -9.41 -1.13 12.42
CA GLY A 29 -10.43 -2.11 12.77
C GLY A 29 -10.11 -2.82 14.09
N SER A 30 -8.86 -3.25 14.26
CA SER A 30 -8.41 -3.87 15.54
C SER A 30 -8.55 -2.92 16.72
N GLU A 31 -8.21 -1.64 16.55
CA GLU A 31 -8.34 -0.61 17.58
C GLU A 31 -9.81 -0.36 17.96
N LEU A 32 -10.73 -0.38 16.99
CA LEU A 32 -12.16 -0.29 17.26
C LEU A 32 -12.67 -1.49 18.09
N ILE A 33 -12.18 -2.70 17.82
CA ILE A 33 -12.52 -3.87 18.63
C ILE A 33 -11.96 -3.76 20.06
N ASP A 34 -10.74 -3.21 20.22
CA ASP A 34 -10.19 -2.95 21.57
C ASP A 34 -11.00 -1.90 22.34
N ALA A 35 -11.50 -0.88 21.65
CA ALA A 35 -12.31 0.18 22.23
C ALA A 35 -13.78 -0.23 22.49
N MET A 36 -14.21 -1.39 21.98
CA MET A 36 -15.58 -1.88 22.12
C MET A 36 -15.92 -2.07 23.59
N SER A 37 -17.04 -1.50 24.02
CA SER A 37 -17.53 -1.54 25.39
C SER A 37 -19.03 -1.77 25.44
N PHE A 38 -19.52 -2.17 26.61
CA PHE A 38 -20.96 -2.29 26.83
C PHE A 38 -21.64 -0.93 26.73
N SER A 39 -22.75 -0.89 26.01
CA SER A 39 -23.64 0.26 25.96
C SER A 39 -24.94 -0.05 26.68
N SER A 40 -25.55 0.98 27.29
CA SER A 40 -26.91 0.97 27.79
C SER A 40 -27.82 1.88 26.97
N ASP A 41 -27.31 2.50 25.93
CA ASP A 41 -28.04 3.34 25.00
C ASP A 41 -28.77 2.45 23.99
N PHE A 42 -30.10 2.50 24.03
CA PHE A 42 -30.99 1.65 23.22
C PHE A 42 -30.77 1.91 21.72
N ASP A 43 -30.68 3.16 21.31
CA ASP A 43 -30.56 3.53 19.89
C ASP A 43 -29.21 3.09 19.31
N VAL A 44 -28.14 3.23 20.09
CA VAL A 44 -26.81 2.75 19.70
C VAL A 44 -26.79 1.22 19.55
N ILE A 45 -27.42 0.51 20.48
CA ILE A 45 -27.49 -0.96 20.44
C ILE A 45 -28.28 -1.41 19.22
N VAL A 46 -29.49 -0.85 19.01
CA VAL A 46 -30.33 -1.19 17.86
C VAL A 46 -29.62 -0.91 16.55
N LEU A 47 -29.02 0.26 16.39
CA LEU A 47 -28.27 0.59 15.19
C LEU A 47 -27.14 -0.41 14.91
N SER A 48 -26.36 -0.75 15.93
CA SER A 48 -25.25 -1.71 15.78
C SER A 48 -25.74 -3.11 15.39
N LEU A 49 -26.82 -3.57 15.99
CA LEU A 49 -27.42 -4.87 15.65
C LEU A 49 -28.01 -4.86 14.23
N THR A 50 -28.66 -3.77 13.82
CA THR A 50 -29.19 -3.61 12.45
C THR A 50 -28.06 -3.65 11.43
N GLN A 51 -26.95 -2.94 11.68
CA GLN A 51 -25.77 -2.97 10.80
C GLN A 51 -25.19 -4.39 10.65
N ILE A 52 -25.14 -5.16 11.74
CA ILE A 52 -24.67 -6.55 11.71
C ILE A 52 -25.65 -7.43 10.91
N GLU A 53 -26.95 -7.31 11.15
CA GLU A 53 -27.99 -8.08 10.46
C GLU A 53 -27.99 -7.79 8.95
N GLU A 54 -27.95 -6.52 8.55
CA GLU A 54 -27.85 -6.12 7.16
C GLU A 54 -26.58 -6.67 6.50
N MET A 55 -25.44 -6.60 7.20
CA MET A 55 -24.18 -7.14 6.68
C MET A 55 -24.22 -8.66 6.52
N MET A 56 -24.76 -9.38 7.51
CA MET A 56 -24.92 -10.84 7.42
C MET A 56 -25.84 -11.23 6.25
N THR A 57 -26.95 -10.51 6.09
CA THR A 57 -27.89 -10.71 4.97
C THR A 57 -27.18 -10.48 3.63
N LEU A 58 -26.47 -9.37 3.49
CA LEU A 58 -25.74 -9.02 2.28
C LEU A 58 -24.69 -10.07 1.90
N LEU A 59 -23.91 -10.54 2.87
CA LEU A 59 -22.88 -11.56 2.64
C LEU A 59 -23.49 -12.93 2.29
N THR A 60 -24.63 -13.27 2.89
CA THR A 60 -25.33 -14.54 2.62
C THR A 60 -25.94 -14.55 1.23
N GLU A 61 -26.55 -13.45 0.81
CA GLU A 61 -27.25 -13.35 -0.49
C GLU A 61 -26.29 -13.25 -1.67
N THR A 62 -25.22 -12.50 -1.51
CA THR A 62 -24.25 -12.29 -2.60
C THR A 62 -23.26 -13.45 -2.73
N GLY A 63 -23.02 -14.20 -1.65
CA GLY A 63 -21.94 -15.19 -1.58
C GLY A 63 -20.55 -14.59 -1.72
N GLU A 64 -20.45 -13.28 -1.87
CA GLU A 64 -19.20 -12.53 -2.04
C GLU A 64 -19.00 -11.62 -0.83
N GLY A 65 -17.75 -11.48 -0.40
CA GLY A 65 -17.38 -10.50 0.64
C GLY A 65 -17.39 -9.08 0.12
N LEU A 66 -17.27 -8.12 1.03
CA LEU A 66 -16.96 -6.75 0.67
C LEU A 66 -15.65 -6.70 -0.15
N PRO A 67 -15.52 -5.76 -1.10
CA PRO A 67 -14.30 -5.59 -1.89
C PRO A 67 -13.19 -4.94 -1.04
N LEU A 68 -12.81 -5.62 0.05
CA LEU A 68 -11.78 -5.18 0.97
C LEU A 68 -10.41 -5.44 0.35
N GLY A 69 -9.71 -4.35 0.03
CA GLY A 69 -8.30 -4.39 -0.34
C GLY A 69 -7.38 -4.21 0.86
N SER A 70 -6.14 -3.83 0.60
CA SER A 70 -5.21 -3.42 1.66
C SER A 70 -5.64 -2.11 2.28
N LEU A 71 -5.59 -2.03 3.62
CA LEU A 71 -5.87 -0.83 4.40
C LEU A 71 -4.68 -0.60 5.35
N ALA A 72 -3.69 0.12 4.85
CA ALA A 72 -2.51 0.50 5.62
C ALA A 72 -2.83 1.63 6.62
N ASP A 73 -2.18 1.62 7.77
CA ASP A 73 -2.24 2.75 8.70
C ASP A 73 -1.32 3.89 8.23
N LEU A 74 -1.92 4.94 7.69
CA LEU A 74 -1.22 6.12 7.18
C LEU A 74 -1.07 7.24 8.20
N ARG A 75 -1.61 7.09 9.42
CA ARG A 75 -1.49 8.12 10.47
C ARG A 75 -0.03 8.48 10.79
N PRO A 76 0.91 7.52 10.91
CA PRO A 76 2.32 7.85 11.11
C PRO A 76 2.94 8.59 9.92
N ALA A 77 2.55 8.23 8.68
CA ALA A 77 3.03 8.89 7.47
C ALA A 77 2.56 10.35 7.41
N PHE A 78 1.27 10.60 7.64
CA PHE A 78 0.71 11.95 7.68
C PHE A 78 1.28 12.80 8.85
N ALA A 79 1.53 12.19 10.01
CA ALA A 79 2.17 12.90 11.12
C ALA A 79 3.58 13.39 10.76
N ARG A 80 4.36 12.61 9.99
CA ARG A 80 5.69 13.02 9.53
C ARG A 80 5.63 14.17 8.52
N THR A 81 4.56 14.29 7.75
CA THR A 81 4.44 15.31 6.69
C THR A 81 3.86 16.65 7.18
N GLN A 82 3.64 16.82 8.48
CA GLN A 82 3.17 18.09 9.03
C GLN A 82 4.27 19.16 9.09
N ALA A 83 5.54 18.79 9.05
CA ALA A 83 6.65 19.73 9.05
C ALA A 83 7.00 20.17 7.62
N ASP A 84 7.32 21.47 7.47
CA ASP A 84 7.74 22.03 6.18
C ASP A 84 8.96 21.30 5.61
N GLY A 85 8.93 21.03 4.32
CA GLY A 85 10.01 20.32 3.62
C GLY A 85 9.99 18.80 3.76
N THR A 86 9.00 18.25 4.45
CA THR A 86 8.78 16.79 4.52
C THR A 86 7.85 16.31 3.41
N PHE A 87 7.91 15.03 3.10
CA PHE A 87 7.12 14.41 2.04
C PHE A 87 6.79 12.95 2.39
N LEU A 88 5.77 12.42 1.73
CA LEU A 88 5.46 10.99 1.73
C LEU A 88 6.50 10.26 0.88
N ASP A 89 7.01 9.14 1.35
CA ASP A 89 7.83 8.29 0.52
C ASP A 89 6.97 7.48 -0.49
N VAL A 90 7.62 6.81 -1.43
CA VAL A 90 6.92 6.07 -2.50
C VAL A 90 6.00 5.00 -1.93
N LYS A 91 6.41 4.34 -0.85
CA LYS A 91 5.60 3.31 -0.20
C LYS A 91 4.32 3.92 0.40
N ASP A 92 4.44 5.04 1.11
CA ASP A 92 3.28 5.75 1.69
C ASP A 92 2.29 6.18 0.61
N VAL A 93 2.78 6.65 -0.54
CA VAL A 93 1.94 7.04 -1.69
C VAL A 93 1.22 5.85 -2.31
N VAL A 94 1.88 4.70 -2.42
CA VAL A 94 1.26 3.44 -2.89
C VAL A 94 0.20 2.97 -1.90
N ASP A 95 0.50 2.98 -0.61
CA ASP A 95 -0.45 2.60 0.44
C ASP A 95 -1.67 3.55 0.46
N LEU A 96 -1.46 4.86 0.27
CA LEU A 96 -2.54 5.85 0.13
C LEU A 96 -3.44 5.53 -1.07
N ARG A 97 -2.86 5.23 -2.22
CA ARG A 97 -3.62 4.82 -3.41
C ARG A 97 -4.49 3.60 -3.15
N LEU A 98 -3.93 2.58 -2.51
CA LEU A 98 -4.65 1.35 -2.17
C LEU A 98 -5.80 1.62 -1.18
N ASN A 99 -5.56 2.45 -0.15
CA ASN A 99 -6.59 2.85 0.80
C ASN A 99 -7.74 3.60 0.10
N VAL A 100 -7.45 4.62 -0.71
CA VAL A 100 -8.47 5.40 -1.44
C VAL A 100 -9.24 4.51 -2.40
N SER A 101 -8.56 3.63 -3.13
CA SER A 101 -9.20 2.66 -4.04
C SER A 101 -10.12 1.69 -3.30
N THR A 102 -9.69 1.17 -2.14
CA THR A 102 -10.51 0.29 -1.30
C THR A 102 -11.75 1.02 -0.75
N LEU A 103 -11.57 2.23 -0.22
CA LEU A 103 -12.70 3.05 0.26
C LEU A 103 -13.71 3.30 -0.86
N ARG A 104 -13.24 3.66 -2.04
CA ARG A 104 -14.10 3.86 -3.22
C ARG A 104 -14.84 2.57 -3.60
N ALA A 105 -14.15 1.44 -3.63
CA ALA A 105 -14.74 0.16 -3.98
C ALA A 105 -15.83 -0.25 -2.99
N VAL A 106 -15.56 -0.18 -1.69
CA VAL A 106 -16.53 -0.52 -0.63
C VAL A 106 -17.72 0.44 -0.65
N THR A 107 -17.46 1.74 -0.73
CA THR A 107 -18.53 2.76 -0.77
C THR A 107 -19.42 2.57 -2.00
N SER A 108 -18.85 2.36 -3.17
CA SER A 108 -19.61 2.11 -4.39
C SER A 108 -20.38 0.79 -4.31
N TYR A 109 -19.79 -0.25 -3.73
CA TYR A 109 -20.45 -1.54 -3.54
C TYR A 109 -21.69 -1.43 -2.66
N LEU A 110 -21.64 -0.64 -1.58
CA LEU A 110 -22.78 -0.45 -0.68
C LEU A 110 -23.84 0.49 -1.28
N ARG A 111 -23.45 1.61 -1.89
CA ARG A 111 -24.38 2.62 -2.44
C ARG A 111 -25.24 2.14 -3.60
N VAL A 112 -24.89 1.06 -4.27
CA VAL A 112 -25.72 0.47 -5.33
C VAL A 112 -26.71 -0.58 -4.80
N ARG A 113 -26.75 -0.80 -3.48
CA ARG A 113 -27.68 -1.73 -2.86
C ARG A 113 -29.06 -1.08 -2.67
N ASP A 114 -30.04 -1.93 -2.45
CA ASP A 114 -31.40 -1.52 -2.16
C ASP A 114 -31.46 -0.76 -0.82
N GLU A 115 -31.83 0.52 -0.87
CA GLU A 115 -31.87 1.41 0.30
C GLU A 115 -32.95 1.00 1.31
N GLU A 116 -34.03 0.39 0.85
CA GLU A 116 -35.07 -0.11 1.75
C GLU A 116 -34.60 -1.34 2.55
N ARG A 117 -33.68 -2.11 1.99
CA ARG A 117 -33.17 -3.35 2.61
C ARG A 117 -31.90 -3.16 3.42
N PHE A 118 -31.05 -2.20 3.06
CA PHE A 118 -29.73 -1.97 3.67
C PHE A 118 -29.52 -0.51 4.11
N PRO A 119 -30.51 0.11 4.76
CA PRO A 119 -30.44 1.55 5.09
C PRO A 119 -29.29 1.88 6.05
N ALA A 120 -29.00 1.02 7.03
CA ALA A 120 -27.96 1.28 8.01
C ALA A 120 -26.55 1.18 7.42
N LEU A 121 -26.29 0.24 6.50
CA LEU A 121 -25.01 0.12 5.79
C LEU A 121 -24.80 1.27 4.79
N ILE A 122 -25.84 1.66 4.05
CA ILE A 122 -25.75 2.77 3.11
C ILE A 122 -25.48 4.07 3.85
N LYS A 123 -26.17 4.31 4.97
CA LYS A 123 -25.96 5.48 5.83
C LYS A 123 -24.51 5.60 6.33
N MET A 124 -23.83 4.50 6.61
CA MET A 124 -22.39 4.53 6.96
C MET A 124 -21.52 5.14 5.86
N THR A 125 -21.97 5.08 4.61
CA THR A 125 -21.20 5.62 3.47
C THR A 125 -21.45 7.10 3.20
N GLU A 126 -22.48 7.71 3.78
CA GLU A 126 -22.83 9.11 3.53
C GLU A 126 -21.74 10.09 3.94
N SER A 127 -21.06 9.81 5.06
CA SER A 127 -19.96 10.63 5.56
C SER A 127 -18.62 10.36 4.88
N VAL A 128 -18.56 9.37 3.97
CA VAL A 128 -17.30 9.00 3.28
C VAL A 128 -17.10 9.92 2.08
N GLU A 129 -16.10 10.76 2.18
CA GLU A 129 -15.62 11.58 1.07
C GLU A 129 -14.65 10.76 0.20
N LEU A 130 -14.89 10.81 -1.11
CA LEU A 130 -14.04 10.15 -2.10
C LEU A 130 -13.14 11.17 -2.78
N PHE A 131 -11.87 10.83 -2.99
CA PHE A 131 -10.85 11.72 -3.54
C PHE A 131 -10.34 11.24 -4.91
N PRO A 132 -11.15 11.30 -5.98
CA PRO A 132 -10.76 10.79 -7.30
C PRO A 132 -9.57 11.55 -7.91
N ASP A 133 -9.36 12.79 -7.51
CA ASP A 133 -8.24 13.60 -7.99
C ASP A 133 -6.91 13.13 -7.40
N ILE A 134 -6.90 12.73 -6.13
CA ILE A 134 -5.72 12.15 -5.48
C ILE A 134 -5.34 10.85 -6.18
N GLU A 135 -6.31 9.96 -6.42
CA GLU A 135 -6.08 8.67 -7.09
C GLU A 135 -5.49 8.90 -8.49
N ARG A 136 -6.05 9.85 -9.26
CA ARG A 136 -5.59 10.21 -10.60
C ARG A 136 -4.15 10.77 -10.61
N GLU A 137 -3.83 11.64 -9.65
CA GLU A 137 -2.47 12.20 -9.54
C GLU A 137 -1.46 11.13 -9.13
N ILE A 138 -1.81 10.23 -8.23
CA ILE A 138 -0.94 9.11 -7.88
C ILE A 138 -0.74 8.20 -9.10
N ASP A 139 -1.81 7.87 -9.83
CA ASP A 139 -1.73 7.06 -11.05
C ASP A 139 -0.90 7.72 -12.17
N ARG A 140 -0.82 9.04 -12.21
CA ARG A 140 0.06 9.77 -13.13
C ARG A 140 1.54 9.55 -12.79
N ILE A 141 1.87 9.42 -11.51
CA ILE A 141 3.25 9.38 -10.99
C ILE A 141 3.75 7.95 -10.80
N ILE A 142 2.89 7.06 -10.27
CA ILE A 142 3.24 5.68 -9.89
C ILE A 142 2.67 4.71 -10.91
N ASN A 143 3.46 3.67 -11.25
CA ASN A 143 3.00 2.60 -12.10
C ASN A 143 2.29 1.48 -11.29
N LYS A 144 1.75 0.48 -11.99
CA LYS A 144 1.04 -0.65 -11.36
C LYS A 144 1.93 -1.54 -10.45
N TYR A 145 3.24 -1.38 -10.52
CA TYR A 145 4.22 -2.12 -9.70
C TYR A 145 4.67 -1.31 -8.47
N GLY A 146 4.12 -0.11 -8.27
CA GLY A 146 4.51 0.76 -7.16
C GLY A 146 5.80 1.55 -7.39
N GLU A 147 6.24 1.72 -8.65
CA GLU A 147 7.46 2.45 -8.99
C GLU A 147 7.13 3.80 -9.60
N VAL A 148 8.01 4.78 -9.37
CA VAL A 148 7.86 6.11 -9.98
C VAL A 148 8.12 6.02 -11.47
N LYS A 149 7.13 6.41 -12.26
CA LYS A 149 7.21 6.44 -13.73
C LYS A 149 8.28 7.41 -14.22
N ASP A 150 8.92 7.10 -15.33
CA ASP A 150 9.87 8.02 -15.98
C ASP A 150 9.21 9.34 -16.37
N THR A 151 7.92 9.28 -16.68
CA THR A 151 7.11 10.43 -17.06
C THR A 151 6.55 11.24 -15.88
N ALA A 152 6.90 10.89 -14.64
CA ALA A 152 6.39 11.58 -13.44
C ALA A 152 6.77 13.07 -13.44
N SER A 153 7.97 13.41 -13.93
CA SER A 153 8.33 14.80 -14.25
C SER A 153 9.28 14.87 -15.46
N PRO A 154 9.32 16.01 -16.19
CA PRO A 154 10.27 16.19 -17.29
C PRO A 154 11.73 16.05 -16.86
N GLN A 155 12.08 16.62 -15.69
CA GLN A 155 13.43 16.55 -15.14
C GLN A 155 13.85 15.11 -14.83
N LEU A 156 12.96 14.30 -14.25
CA LEU A 156 13.23 12.90 -13.97
C LEU A 156 13.46 12.11 -15.26
N ALA A 157 12.63 12.35 -16.28
CA ALA A 157 12.78 11.70 -17.57
C ALA A 157 14.10 12.06 -18.25
N GLU A 158 14.53 13.32 -18.16
CA GLU A 158 15.81 13.77 -18.67
C GLU A 158 16.98 13.15 -17.91
N SER A 159 16.96 13.19 -16.58
CA SER A 159 18.00 12.62 -15.74
C SER A 159 18.17 11.10 -15.96
N ARG A 160 17.07 10.36 -16.06
CA ARG A 160 17.13 8.92 -16.33
C ARG A 160 17.67 8.62 -17.73
N ARG A 161 17.30 9.41 -18.74
CA ARG A 161 17.87 9.30 -20.09
C ARG A 161 19.37 9.59 -20.11
N ALA A 162 19.81 10.64 -19.39
CA ALA A 162 21.21 10.96 -19.26
C ALA A 162 22.02 9.83 -18.60
N ILE A 163 21.50 9.23 -17.52
CA ILE A 163 22.11 8.07 -16.86
C ILE A 163 22.24 6.89 -17.84
N LEU A 164 21.17 6.53 -18.55
CA LEU A 164 21.20 5.44 -19.52
C LEU A 164 22.19 5.69 -20.66
N SER A 165 22.25 6.93 -21.16
CA SER A 165 23.21 7.34 -22.17
C SER A 165 24.66 7.23 -21.68
N ALA A 166 24.92 7.70 -20.45
CA ALA A 166 26.26 7.59 -19.84
C ALA A 166 26.66 6.13 -19.63
N GLN A 167 25.77 5.29 -19.12
CA GLN A 167 26.00 3.86 -18.95
C GLN A 167 26.33 3.16 -20.29
N SER A 168 25.54 3.48 -21.35
CA SER A 168 25.80 2.96 -22.69
C SER A 168 27.12 3.39 -23.24
N SER A 169 27.52 4.66 -23.02
CA SER A 169 28.83 5.18 -23.44
C SER A 169 29.99 4.47 -22.72
N ILE A 170 29.85 4.31 -21.40
CA ILE A 170 30.84 3.56 -20.60
C ILE A 170 31.01 2.13 -21.12
N SER A 171 29.86 1.44 -21.35
CA SER A 171 29.89 0.05 -21.86
C SER A 171 30.54 -0.05 -23.24
N LYS A 172 30.27 0.91 -24.14
CA LYS A 172 30.89 0.95 -25.46
C LYS A 172 32.40 1.17 -25.37
N THR A 173 32.84 2.13 -24.56
CA THR A 173 34.24 2.44 -24.33
C THR A 173 34.98 1.25 -23.73
N LEU A 174 34.40 0.62 -22.71
CA LEU A 174 34.96 -0.54 -22.05
C LEU A 174 35.14 -1.74 -23.04
N ASN A 175 34.11 -1.99 -23.85
CA ASN A 175 34.18 -3.04 -24.87
C ASN A 175 35.24 -2.75 -25.95
N ALA A 176 35.45 -1.48 -26.31
CA ALA A 176 36.51 -1.09 -27.22
C ALA A 176 37.92 -1.33 -26.62
N ILE A 177 38.12 -0.93 -25.35
CA ILE A 177 39.37 -1.17 -24.61
C ILE A 177 39.60 -2.68 -24.44
N LEU A 178 38.58 -3.45 -24.08
CA LEU A 178 38.68 -4.90 -23.96
C LEU A 178 39.12 -5.55 -25.26
N LYS A 179 38.52 -5.21 -26.39
CA LYS A 179 38.88 -5.72 -27.70
C LYS A 179 40.35 -5.37 -28.07
N GLN A 180 40.78 -4.16 -27.77
CA GLN A 180 42.16 -3.73 -28.01
C GLN A 180 43.14 -4.52 -27.13
N ALA A 181 42.83 -4.71 -25.85
CA ALA A 181 43.66 -5.47 -24.91
C ALA A 181 43.74 -6.98 -25.29
N GLN A 182 42.63 -7.56 -25.76
CA GLN A 182 42.60 -8.92 -26.30
C GLN A 182 43.46 -9.05 -27.57
N ALA A 183 43.38 -8.08 -28.47
CA ALA A 183 44.17 -8.05 -29.69
C ALA A 183 45.67 -7.91 -29.40
N SER A 184 46.05 -7.22 -28.31
CA SER A 184 47.44 -7.04 -27.86
C SER A 184 47.97 -8.22 -27.02
N GLY A 185 47.14 -9.22 -26.72
CA GLY A 185 47.50 -10.37 -25.86
C GLY A 185 47.61 -10.06 -24.37
N ILE A 186 47.21 -8.86 -23.92
CA ILE A 186 47.23 -8.44 -22.51
C ILE A 186 46.11 -9.09 -21.70
N VAL A 187 45.03 -9.41 -22.37
CA VAL A 187 43.81 -9.99 -21.77
C VAL A 187 43.44 -11.24 -22.57
N GLU A 188 42.98 -12.29 -21.88
CA GLU A 188 42.51 -13.52 -22.52
C GLU A 188 41.30 -13.26 -23.42
N LYS A 189 41.15 -14.08 -24.49
CA LYS A 189 40.12 -13.89 -25.52
C LYS A 189 38.69 -14.06 -24.99
N ASP A 190 38.52 -14.83 -23.93
CA ASP A 190 37.28 -15.13 -23.26
C ASP A 190 37.02 -14.24 -22.04
N ALA A 191 37.95 -13.36 -21.71
CA ALA A 191 37.80 -12.43 -20.59
C ALA A 191 36.62 -11.46 -20.82
N SER A 192 35.85 -11.24 -19.76
CA SER A 192 34.72 -10.30 -19.73
C SER A 192 34.93 -9.25 -18.66
N PRO A 193 34.43 -8.02 -18.86
CA PRO A 193 34.42 -7.01 -17.81
C PRO A 193 33.65 -7.49 -16.60
N THR A 194 34.12 -7.16 -15.41
CA THR A 194 33.45 -7.47 -14.14
C THR A 194 33.38 -6.22 -13.26
N ILE A 195 32.53 -6.25 -12.25
CA ILE A 195 32.44 -5.15 -11.28
C ILE A 195 33.18 -5.55 -10.01
N ARG A 196 34.14 -4.71 -9.59
CA ARG A 196 34.88 -4.83 -8.34
C ARG A 196 34.84 -3.51 -7.61
N ASP A 197 34.36 -3.52 -6.34
CA ASP A 197 34.23 -2.32 -5.51
C ASP A 197 33.49 -1.17 -6.21
N GLY A 198 32.39 -1.50 -6.93
CA GLY A 198 31.57 -0.54 -7.66
C GLY A 198 32.23 0.01 -8.94
N ARG A 199 33.39 -0.53 -9.36
CA ARG A 199 34.13 -0.12 -10.58
C ARG A 199 34.09 -1.26 -11.59
N LEU A 200 33.90 -0.91 -12.86
CA LEU A 200 34.09 -1.84 -13.96
C LEU A 200 35.59 -2.06 -14.18
N VAL A 201 36.04 -3.31 -14.13
CA VAL A 201 37.40 -3.71 -14.29
C VAL A 201 37.55 -4.80 -15.38
N ILE A 202 38.69 -4.83 -16.04
CA ILE A 202 39.05 -5.86 -17.00
C ILE A 202 40.12 -6.73 -16.33
N PRO A 203 39.96 -8.08 -16.28
CA PRO A 203 41.01 -8.96 -15.75
C PRO A 203 42.22 -8.96 -16.67
N VAL A 204 43.39 -8.69 -16.15
CA VAL A 204 44.67 -8.70 -16.88
C VAL A 204 45.45 -9.93 -16.45
N SER A 205 46.12 -10.60 -17.40
CA SER A 205 46.99 -11.74 -17.11
C SER A 205 48.18 -11.32 -16.24
N ALA A 206 48.50 -12.10 -15.23
CA ALA A 206 49.63 -11.83 -14.32
C ALA A 206 51.03 -11.93 -14.98
N MET A 207 51.10 -12.32 -16.25
CA MET A 207 52.35 -12.46 -17.00
C MET A 207 52.68 -11.24 -17.86
N ASN A 208 51.94 -10.14 -17.76
CA ASN A 208 52.19 -8.88 -18.48
C ASN A 208 52.37 -7.73 -17.52
#